data_1932f150a6825d749e5edca48bd3d312
#
_entry.id   1932f150a6825d749e5edca48bd3d312
#
_cell.length_a   1.000
_cell.length_b   1.000
_cell.length_c   1.000
_cell.angle_alpha   90.00
_cell.angle_beta   90.00
_cell.angle_gamma   90.00
#
_symmetry.space_group_name_H-M   'P 1'
#
loop_
_entity.id
_entity.type
_entity.pdbx_description
1 polymer ?
#
loop_
_entity_poly.entity_id
_entity_poly.type
_entity_poly.pdbx_seq_one_letter_code
_entity_poly.pdbx_strand_id
1 'polypeptide(L)'
;MSTVEEMAQFVLLWDLVHGVVLNGEEDRIIWKFTADGLYTTKSAYEIQFRCSYCSFKPGYLWSAYAEPKHRFFSWLLVQEKILTADKLQARNWPCNPMCLLCKIAPESASHICLQCPYAQHVWELVQSWSHDLVRKPDANSTIEDWWTDSLQSMPKEQRRTKAAILIYTVWNLWNERNRRTFQGKEAEPLMVLQLIKEEIGLRLRACGKPCVP
;
A
#
# COMPACT_ATOMS: atom_id res chain seq x y z
N MET A 1 25.42 -20.91 42.65
CA MET A 1 26.19 -19.69 42.37
C MET A 1 25.39 -18.93 41.31
N SER A 2 24.85 -17.78 41.71
CA SER A 2 24.08 -16.96 40.75
C SER A 2 25.04 -16.33 39.73
N THR A 3 24.68 -16.36 38.47
CA THR A 3 25.48 -15.72 37.42
C THR A 3 25.38 -14.20 37.53
N VAL A 4 26.33 -13.46 36.96
CA VAL A 4 26.31 -11.98 36.95
C VAL A 4 25.03 -11.48 36.26
N GLU A 5 24.53 -12.24 35.28
CA GLU A 5 23.31 -11.94 34.51
C GLU A 5 22.04 -12.10 35.38
N GLU A 6 21.96 -13.15 36.20
CA GLU A 6 20.86 -13.35 37.16
C GLU A 6 20.84 -12.26 38.24
N MET A 7 22.02 -11.81 38.71
CA MET A 7 22.14 -10.69 39.65
C MET A 7 21.66 -9.37 39.03
N ALA A 8 22.01 -9.09 37.76
CA ALA A 8 21.56 -7.89 37.07
C ALA A 8 20.01 -7.89 36.87
N GLN A 9 19.43 -9.04 36.52
CA GLN A 9 17.97 -9.18 36.42
C GLN A 9 17.28 -9.03 37.78
N PHE A 10 17.89 -9.55 38.85
CA PHE A 10 17.36 -9.37 40.22
C PHE A 10 17.35 -7.89 40.62
N VAL A 11 18.42 -7.15 40.36
CA VAL A 11 18.48 -5.71 40.65
C VAL A 11 17.41 -4.94 39.92
N LEU A 12 17.23 -5.21 38.61
CA LEU A 12 16.16 -4.58 37.81
C LEU A 12 14.76 -4.90 38.35
N LEU A 13 14.53 -6.15 38.77
CA LEU A 13 13.27 -6.54 39.36
C LEU A 13 13.06 -5.86 40.72
N TRP A 14 14.11 -5.79 41.57
CA TRP A 14 14.07 -5.11 42.83
C TRP A 14 13.72 -3.63 42.70
N ASP A 15 14.35 -2.92 41.75
CA ASP A 15 14.09 -1.52 41.52
C ASP A 15 12.63 -1.26 41.07
N LEU A 16 12.02 -2.21 40.36
CA LEU A 16 10.62 -2.13 39.95
C LEU A 16 9.64 -2.39 41.12
N VAL A 17 10.00 -3.28 42.05
CA VAL A 17 9.06 -3.78 43.06
C VAL A 17 9.21 -3.07 44.38
N HIS A 18 10.43 -2.64 44.76
CA HIS A 18 10.73 -2.10 46.07
C HIS A 18 9.96 -0.81 46.43
N GLY A 19 9.51 -0.05 45.41
CA GLY A 19 8.67 1.15 45.57
C GLY A 19 7.16 0.88 45.56
N VAL A 20 6.73 -0.36 45.41
CA VAL A 20 5.31 -0.72 45.33
C VAL A 20 4.76 -0.91 46.75
N VAL A 21 3.85 -0.02 47.16
CA VAL A 21 3.09 -0.16 48.42
C VAL A 21 1.79 -0.91 48.11
N LEU A 22 1.64 -2.10 48.65
CA LEU A 22 0.41 -2.89 48.56
C LEU A 22 -0.66 -2.29 49.47
N ASN A 23 -1.80 -1.89 48.90
CA ASN A 23 -2.90 -1.25 49.63
C ASN A 23 -4.03 -2.25 49.90
N GLY A 24 -4.03 -3.39 50.07
CA GLY A 24 -5.09 -4.34 50.42
C GLY A 24 -6.39 -4.24 49.58
N GLU A 25 -6.41 -3.43 48.53
CA GLU A 25 -7.52 -3.38 47.56
C GLU A 25 -7.36 -4.51 46.55
N GLU A 26 -8.47 -4.96 45.98
CA GLU A 26 -8.45 -5.96 44.92
C GLU A 26 -7.78 -5.41 43.66
N ASP A 27 -6.95 -6.21 43.00
CA ASP A 27 -6.31 -5.86 41.75
C ASP A 27 -7.34 -5.63 40.65
N ARG A 28 -7.23 -4.50 39.96
CA ARG A 28 -8.08 -4.19 38.83
C ARG A 28 -7.27 -4.16 37.52
N ILE A 29 -7.63 -5.03 36.62
CA ILE A 29 -7.07 -5.01 35.26
C ILE A 29 -7.80 -3.95 34.45
N ILE A 30 -7.10 -2.88 34.06
CA ILE A 30 -7.64 -1.80 33.24
C ILE A 30 -7.07 -1.91 31.82
N TRP A 31 -7.96 -1.98 30.86
CA TRP A 31 -7.59 -1.96 29.45
C TRP A 31 -7.33 -0.51 28.98
N LYS A 32 -6.05 -0.18 28.75
CA LYS A 32 -5.60 1.20 28.44
C LYS A 32 -6.10 1.76 27.09
N PHE A 33 -6.70 0.93 26.26
CA PHE A 33 -7.00 1.29 24.87
C PHE A 33 -8.50 1.58 24.62
N THR A 34 -9.32 1.57 25.69
CA THR A 34 -10.72 2.03 25.66
C THR A 34 -10.93 3.09 26.74
N ALA A 35 -11.88 3.99 26.49
CA ALA A 35 -12.18 5.07 27.43
C ALA A 35 -12.82 4.57 28.75
N ASP A 36 -13.51 3.43 28.70
CA ASP A 36 -14.17 2.79 29.85
C ASP A 36 -13.26 1.81 30.60
N GLY A 37 -12.03 1.60 30.11
CA GLY A 37 -11.08 0.66 30.70
C GLY A 37 -11.44 -0.83 30.54
N LEU A 38 -12.49 -1.16 29.73
CA LEU A 38 -12.96 -2.52 29.54
C LEU A 38 -12.30 -3.17 28.32
N TYR A 39 -11.82 -4.41 28.52
CA TYR A 39 -11.31 -5.23 27.42
C TYR A 39 -12.46 -5.75 26.55
N THR A 40 -12.31 -5.59 25.24
CA THR A 40 -13.13 -6.27 24.25
C THR A 40 -12.23 -6.87 23.17
N THR A 41 -12.63 -8.00 22.58
CA THR A 41 -11.92 -8.59 21.43
C THR A 41 -11.80 -7.61 20.26
N LYS A 42 -12.79 -6.77 20.05
CA LYS A 42 -12.76 -5.70 19.05
C LYS A 42 -11.65 -4.70 19.34
N SER A 43 -11.58 -4.17 20.59
CA SER A 43 -10.54 -3.20 20.96
C SER A 43 -9.13 -3.79 20.90
N ALA A 44 -8.97 -5.06 21.29
CA ALA A 44 -7.71 -5.77 21.18
C ALA A 44 -7.27 -5.97 19.72
N TYR A 45 -8.21 -6.26 18.82
CA TYR A 45 -7.95 -6.33 17.39
C TYR A 45 -7.58 -4.97 16.81
N GLU A 46 -8.35 -3.93 17.13
CA GLU A 46 -8.12 -2.57 16.63
C GLU A 46 -6.76 -2.01 17.03
N ILE A 47 -6.29 -2.29 18.27
CA ILE A 47 -4.99 -1.80 18.73
C ILE A 47 -3.81 -2.39 17.97
N GLN A 48 -3.90 -3.65 17.52
CA GLN A 48 -2.85 -4.29 16.72
C GLN A 48 -2.62 -3.56 15.38
N PHE A 49 -3.64 -2.87 14.88
CA PHE A 49 -3.59 -2.14 13.62
C PHE A 49 -3.47 -0.63 13.77
N ARG A 50 -3.52 -0.10 15.00
CA ARG A 50 -3.56 1.34 15.28
C ARG A 50 -2.36 2.10 14.69
N CYS A 51 -1.17 1.48 14.66
CA CYS A 51 0.02 2.06 14.05
C CYS A 51 0.15 1.79 12.54
N SER A 52 -0.66 0.86 12.00
CA SER A 52 -0.59 0.46 10.59
C SER A 52 -1.43 1.34 9.66
N TYR A 53 -2.29 2.23 10.20
CA TYR A 53 -3.27 3.01 9.43
C TYR A 53 -3.15 4.53 9.63
N CYS A 54 -1.99 5.04 10.07
CA CYS A 54 -1.89 6.40 10.61
C CYS A 54 -2.21 7.54 9.65
N SER A 55 -2.05 7.40 8.33
CA SER A 55 -2.23 8.49 7.37
C SER A 55 -3.11 8.15 6.17
N PHE A 56 -3.12 6.90 5.74
CA PHE A 56 -3.83 6.48 4.54
C PHE A 56 -5.37 6.53 4.69
N LYS A 57 -6.03 7.25 3.78
CA LYS A 57 -7.50 7.31 3.71
C LYS A 57 -8.04 6.22 2.77
N PRO A 58 -8.33 5.01 3.25
CA PRO A 58 -8.72 3.87 2.40
C PRO A 58 -10.06 4.09 1.69
N GLY A 59 -10.88 5.03 2.18
CA GLY A 59 -12.20 5.31 1.61
C GLY A 59 -12.16 5.71 0.13
N TYR A 60 -11.12 6.41 -0.33
CA TYR A 60 -10.99 6.79 -1.73
C TYR A 60 -10.73 5.60 -2.64
N LEU A 61 -9.95 4.64 -2.16
CA LEU A 61 -9.64 3.42 -2.87
C LEU A 61 -10.86 2.49 -2.97
N TRP A 62 -11.54 2.27 -1.85
CA TRP A 62 -12.70 1.39 -1.81
C TRP A 62 -13.92 1.94 -2.54
N SER A 63 -14.04 3.26 -2.68
CA SER A 63 -15.11 3.92 -3.44
C SER A 63 -14.82 4.06 -4.93
N ALA A 64 -13.61 3.74 -5.40
CA ALA A 64 -13.22 3.84 -6.80
C ALA A 64 -14.07 2.97 -7.73
N TYR A 65 -14.24 3.41 -8.96
CA TYR A 65 -14.92 2.65 -10.01
C TYR A 65 -14.01 1.57 -10.61
N ALA A 66 -13.57 0.63 -9.77
CA ALA A 66 -12.74 -0.50 -10.17
C ALA A 66 -13.27 -1.80 -9.51
N GLU A 67 -12.93 -2.96 -10.06
CA GLU A 67 -13.32 -4.25 -9.50
C GLU A 67 -12.65 -4.51 -8.14
N PRO A 68 -13.26 -5.32 -7.28
CA PRO A 68 -12.72 -5.63 -5.95
C PRO A 68 -11.26 -6.12 -5.98
N LYS A 69 -10.89 -6.94 -6.95
CA LYS A 69 -9.51 -7.47 -7.09
C LYS A 69 -8.48 -6.36 -7.32
N HIS A 70 -8.80 -5.39 -8.18
CA HIS A 70 -7.90 -4.26 -8.49
C HIS A 70 -7.78 -3.29 -7.31
N ARG A 71 -8.90 -3.04 -6.60
CA ARG A 71 -8.90 -2.24 -5.37
C ARG A 71 -8.08 -2.90 -4.28
N PHE A 72 -8.23 -4.21 -4.10
CA PHE A 72 -7.44 -4.97 -3.11
C PHE A 72 -5.95 -4.96 -3.45
N PHE A 73 -5.58 -5.18 -4.71
CA PHE A 73 -4.20 -5.07 -5.16
C PHE A 73 -3.62 -3.68 -4.86
N SER A 74 -4.35 -2.62 -5.22
CA SER A 74 -3.90 -1.25 -4.98
C SER A 74 -3.79 -0.91 -3.50
N TRP A 75 -4.63 -1.51 -2.64
CA TRP A 75 -4.48 -1.42 -1.21
C TRP A 75 -3.18 -2.07 -0.72
N LEU A 76 -2.84 -3.27 -1.22
CA LEU A 76 -1.56 -3.91 -0.92
C LEU A 76 -0.37 -3.09 -1.44
N LEU A 77 -0.52 -2.46 -2.61
CA LEU A 77 0.51 -1.61 -3.19
C LEU A 77 0.80 -0.39 -2.31
N VAL A 78 -0.25 0.34 -1.90
CA VAL A 78 -0.09 1.53 -1.03
C VAL A 78 0.53 1.16 0.31
N GLN A 79 0.26 -0.05 0.81
CA GLN A 79 0.89 -0.60 2.02
C GLN A 79 2.28 -1.20 1.76
N GLU A 80 2.80 -1.10 0.53
CA GLU A 80 4.06 -1.72 0.11
C GLU A 80 4.16 -3.23 0.42
N LYS A 81 3.02 -3.94 0.31
CA LYS A 81 2.91 -5.38 0.64
C LYS A 81 2.85 -6.29 -0.59
N ILE A 82 2.97 -5.75 -1.80
CA ILE A 82 3.09 -6.56 -3.01
C ILE A 82 4.45 -7.26 -3.06
N LEU A 83 4.50 -8.44 -3.72
CA LEU A 83 5.68 -9.31 -3.74
C LEU A 83 6.70 -8.86 -4.81
N THR A 84 7.32 -7.71 -4.59
CA THR A 84 8.45 -7.21 -5.36
C THR A 84 9.76 -7.88 -4.95
N ALA A 85 10.81 -7.73 -5.75
CA ALA A 85 12.08 -8.41 -5.50
C ALA A 85 12.69 -8.08 -4.12
N ASP A 86 12.58 -6.84 -3.65
CA ASP A 86 13.00 -6.43 -2.29
C ASP A 86 12.26 -7.21 -1.20
N LYS A 87 10.94 -7.44 -1.36
CA LYS A 87 10.13 -8.21 -0.41
C LYS A 87 10.42 -9.72 -0.48
N LEU A 88 10.77 -10.23 -1.66
CA LEU A 88 11.19 -11.63 -1.83
C LEU A 88 12.57 -11.86 -1.19
N GLN A 89 13.53 -10.95 -1.41
CA GLN A 89 14.85 -11.01 -0.78
C GLN A 89 14.77 -10.94 0.74
N ALA A 90 13.92 -10.07 1.29
CA ALA A 90 13.69 -9.99 2.74
C ALA A 90 13.13 -11.30 3.34
N ARG A 91 12.60 -12.20 2.50
CA ARG A 91 12.13 -13.55 2.87
C ARG A 91 13.12 -14.65 2.51
N ASN A 92 14.33 -14.29 2.11
CA ASN A 92 15.37 -15.21 1.63
C ASN A 92 14.94 -16.05 0.41
N TRP A 93 14.06 -15.53 -0.45
CA TRP A 93 13.68 -16.19 -1.68
C TRP A 93 14.61 -15.74 -2.82
N PRO A 94 15.17 -16.70 -3.59
CA PRO A 94 16.04 -16.36 -4.69
C PRO A 94 15.28 -15.63 -5.80
N CYS A 95 15.71 -14.43 -6.12
CA CYS A 95 15.13 -13.63 -7.20
C CYS A 95 16.15 -12.65 -7.78
N ASN A 96 15.94 -12.20 -9.01
CA ASN A 96 16.71 -11.10 -9.56
C ASN A 96 16.30 -9.79 -8.88
N PRO A 97 17.24 -9.06 -8.26
CA PRO A 97 16.95 -7.80 -7.60
C PRO A 97 16.58 -6.65 -8.54
N MET A 98 16.96 -6.76 -9.82
CA MET A 98 16.80 -5.69 -10.80
C MET A 98 15.39 -5.62 -11.35
N CYS A 99 14.88 -4.40 -11.50
CA CYS A 99 13.60 -4.13 -12.13
C CYS A 99 13.57 -4.62 -13.58
N LEU A 100 12.67 -5.53 -13.91
CA LEU A 100 12.53 -6.08 -15.26
C LEU A 100 11.87 -5.12 -16.26
N LEU A 101 11.26 -4.03 -15.80
CA LEU A 101 10.69 -3.01 -16.69
C LEU A 101 11.77 -2.12 -17.29
N CYS A 102 12.74 -1.65 -16.50
CA CYS A 102 13.79 -0.75 -16.97
C CYS A 102 15.17 -1.40 -17.02
N LYS A 103 15.44 -2.47 -16.27
CA LYS A 103 16.74 -3.16 -16.15
C LYS A 103 17.88 -2.28 -15.62
N ILE A 104 17.55 -1.14 -14.98
CA ILE A 104 18.54 -0.12 -14.56
C ILE A 104 18.68 -0.06 -13.04
N ALA A 105 17.58 -0.21 -12.28
CA ALA A 105 17.52 0.02 -10.85
C ALA A 105 16.93 -1.19 -10.11
N PRO A 106 17.18 -1.34 -8.78
CA PRO A 106 16.56 -2.37 -7.97
C PRO A 106 15.02 -2.26 -7.98
N GLU A 107 14.38 -3.43 -7.91
CA GLU A 107 12.93 -3.51 -7.93
C GLU A 107 12.34 -3.28 -6.53
N SER A 108 11.46 -2.29 -6.42
CA SER A 108 10.58 -2.06 -5.26
C SER A 108 9.19 -1.64 -5.74
N ALA A 109 8.22 -1.60 -4.84
CA ALA A 109 6.86 -1.14 -5.17
C ALA A 109 6.86 0.30 -5.69
N SER A 110 7.56 1.20 -4.98
CA SER A 110 7.72 2.60 -5.40
C SER A 110 8.41 2.73 -6.74
N HIS A 111 9.48 1.94 -6.96
CA HIS A 111 10.18 1.96 -8.24
C HIS A 111 9.27 1.53 -9.39
N ILE A 112 8.64 0.36 -9.32
CA ILE A 112 7.76 -0.15 -10.41
C ILE A 112 6.65 0.83 -10.74
N CYS A 113 6.07 1.48 -9.72
CA CYS A 113 4.87 2.28 -9.91
C CYS A 113 5.13 3.75 -10.22
N LEU A 114 6.18 4.35 -9.62
CA LEU A 114 6.40 5.79 -9.70
C LEU A 114 7.73 6.17 -10.34
N GLN A 115 8.82 5.45 -10.02
CA GLN A 115 10.18 5.90 -10.33
C GLN A 115 10.73 5.31 -11.63
N CYS A 116 10.25 4.14 -12.03
CA CYS A 116 10.74 3.43 -13.20
C CYS A 116 10.55 4.25 -14.48
N PRO A 117 11.57 4.47 -15.31
CA PRO A 117 11.44 5.19 -16.59
C PRO A 117 10.35 4.62 -17.50
N TYR A 118 10.20 3.29 -17.52
CA TYR A 118 9.11 2.65 -18.25
C TYR A 118 7.72 3.05 -17.68
N ALA A 119 7.56 3.01 -16.36
CA ALA A 119 6.32 3.42 -15.71
C ALA A 119 6.03 4.91 -15.93
N GLN A 120 7.06 5.76 -15.85
CA GLN A 120 6.94 7.19 -16.12
C GLN A 120 6.43 7.47 -17.54
N HIS A 121 6.89 6.71 -18.53
CA HIS A 121 6.38 6.82 -19.90
C HIS A 121 4.90 6.37 -20.01
N VAL A 122 4.52 5.29 -19.32
CA VAL A 122 3.09 4.88 -19.24
C VAL A 122 2.25 5.99 -18.60
N TRP A 123 2.72 6.63 -17.52
CA TRP A 123 2.02 7.74 -16.88
C TRP A 123 1.89 8.97 -17.76
N GLU A 124 2.89 9.30 -18.57
CA GLU A 124 2.80 10.38 -19.60
C GLU A 124 1.70 10.10 -20.61
N LEU A 125 1.62 8.88 -21.09
CA LEU A 125 0.56 8.46 -22.02
C LEU A 125 -0.83 8.49 -21.36
N VAL A 126 -0.94 8.07 -20.09
CA VAL A 126 -2.19 8.14 -19.31
C VAL A 126 -2.59 9.59 -19.05
N GLN A 127 -1.66 10.47 -18.72
CA GLN A 127 -1.91 11.90 -18.54
C GLN A 127 -2.47 12.51 -19.81
N SER A 128 -1.83 12.30 -20.95
CA SER A 128 -2.28 12.80 -22.26
C SER A 128 -3.68 12.27 -22.62
N TRP A 129 -3.91 10.97 -22.44
CA TRP A 129 -5.21 10.36 -22.73
C TRP A 129 -6.33 10.86 -21.81
N SER A 130 -6.03 11.07 -20.52
CA SER A 130 -7.03 11.51 -19.54
C SER A 130 -7.26 13.04 -19.52
N HIS A 131 -6.70 13.77 -20.50
CA HIS A 131 -6.75 15.24 -20.58
C HIS A 131 -6.36 15.90 -19.22
N ASP A 132 -5.19 15.49 -18.68
CA ASP A 132 -4.63 15.97 -17.42
C ASP A 132 -5.48 15.69 -16.17
N LEU A 133 -6.54 14.88 -16.25
CA LEU A 133 -7.26 14.43 -15.07
C LEU A 133 -6.34 13.65 -14.14
N VAL A 134 -5.47 12.79 -14.71
CA VAL A 134 -4.38 12.10 -14.01
C VAL A 134 -3.07 12.75 -14.42
N ARG A 135 -2.36 13.30 -13.44
CA ARG A 135 -1.00 13.82 -13.66
C ARG A 135 0.04 12.73 -13.43
N LYS A 136 1.11 12.80 -14.19
CA LYS A 136 2.28 11.95 -14.00
C LYS A 136 2.79 12.09 -12.54
N PRO A 137 3.06 10.98 -11.84
CA PRO A 137 3.59 11.04 -10.48
C PRO A 137 5.00 11.64 -10.45
N ASP A 138 5.33 12.35 -9.36
CA ASP A 138 6.72 12.70 -9.05
C ASP A 138 7.47 11.43 -8.63
N ALA A 139 8.60 11.17 -9.25
CA ALA A 139 9.46 10.03 -8.94
C ALA A 139 10.01 10.04 -7.49
N ASN A 140 10.04 11.21 -6.83
CA ASN A 140 10.54 11.35 -5.46
C ASN A 140 9.44 11.19 -4.39
N SER A 141 8.17 11.10 -4.78
CA SER A 141 7.06 10.92 -3.84
C SER A 141 6.98 9.48 -3.32
N THR A 142 6.44 9.32 -2.11
CA THR A 142 6.01 7.99 -1.64
C THR A 142 4.72 7.57 -2.33
N ILE A 143 4.42 6.26 -2.36
CA ILE A 143 3.16 5.77 -2.95
C ILE A 143 1.95 6.35 -2.19
N GLU A 144 2.05 6.49 -0.88
CA GLU A 144 0.98 7.01 -0.03
C GLU A 144 0.72 8.49 -0.28
N ASP A 145 1.78 9.31 -0.32
CA ASP A 145 1.66 10.75 -0.61
C ASP A 145 1.11 10.96 -2.02
N TRP A 146 1.68 10.28 -3.03
CA TRP A 146 1.20 10.35 -4.40
C TRP A 146 -0.30 10.01 -4.51
N TRP A 147 -0.74 8.92 -3.85
CA TRP A 147 -2.13 8.51 -3.85
C TRP A 147 -3.03 9.57 -3.21
N THR A 148 -2.63 10.05 -2.03
CA THR A 148 -3.38 11.04 -1.26
C THR A 148 -3.50 12.35 -2.01
N ASP A 149 -2.39 12.90 -2.50
CA ASP A 149 -2.32 14.16 -3.22
C ASP A 149 -3.08 14.10 -4.55
N SER A 150 -3.02 12.95 -5.25
CA SER A 150 -3.75 12.77 -6.49
C SER A 150 -5.28 12.86 -6.32
N LEU A 151 -5.82 12.57 -5.13
CA LEU A 151 -7.26 12.44 -4.91
C LEU A 151 -7.84 13.51 -3.97
N GLN A 152 -7.01 14.37 -3.41
CA GLN A 152 -7.45 15.48 -2.57
C GLN A 152 -8.22 16.54 -3.39
N SER A 153 -9.06 17.30 -2.69
CA SER A 153 -9.71 18.53 -3.20
C SER A 153 -10.54 18.36 -4.49
N MET A 154 -11.07 17.15 -4.73
CA MET A 154 -11.86 16.86 -5.91
C MET A 154 -13.31 16.50 -5.56
N PRO A 155 -14.30 16.83 -6.43
CA PRO A 155 -15.66 16.33 -6.32
C PRO A 155 -15.69 14.79 -6.27
N LYS A 156 -16.65 14.24 -5.53
CA LYS A 156 -16.76 12.79 -5.27
C LYS A 156 -16.73 11.93 -6.53
N GLU A 157 -17.48 12.32 -7.56
CA GLU A 157 -17.58 11.54 -8.81
C GLU A 157 -16.27 11.57 -9.62
N GLN A 158 -15.67 12.74 -9.79
CA GLN A 158 -14.38 12.86 -10.46
C GLN A 158 -13.27 12.08 -9.71
N ARG A 159 -13.26 12.17 -8.37
CA ARG A 159 -12.33 11.43 -7.54
C ARG A 159 -12.45 9.92 -7.74
N ARG A 160 -13.67 9.38 -7.81
CA ARG A 160 -13.92 7.95 -8.04
C ARG A 160 -13.43 7.50 -9.41
N THR A 161 -13.63 8.33 -10.44
CA THR A 161 -13.13 8.10 -11.79
C THR A 161 -11.61 8.15 -11.83
N LYS A 162 -11.02 9.22 -11.29
CA LYS A 162 -9.56 9.35 -11.21
C LYS A 162 -8.92 8.20 -10.46
N ALA A 163 -9.46 7.83 -9.29
CA ALA A 163 -8.99 6.68 -8.52
C ALA A 163 -9.04 5.38 -9.33
N ALA A 164 -10.07 5.18 -10.16
CA ALA A 164 -10.13 4.01 -11.03
C ALA A 164 -9.00 4.00 -12.07
N ILE A 165 -8.71 5.14 -12.73
CA ILE A 165 -7.60 5.23 -13.69
C ILE A 165 -6.27 4.92 -12.99
N LEU A 166 -6.01 5.50 -11.82
CA LEU A 166 -4.80 5.20 -11.03
C LEU A 166 -4.68 3.71 -10.74
N ILE A 167 -5.76 3.07 -10.28
CA ILE A 167 -5.84 1.64 -9.95
C ILE A 167 -5.52 0.78 -11.17
N TYR A 168 -6.16 1.04 -12.31
CA TYR A 168 -5.92 0.26 -13.53
C TYR A 168 -4.50 0.46 -14.07
N THR A 169 -3.95 1.66 -13.92
CA THR A 169 -2.57 1.93 -14.36
C THR A 169 -1.56 1.13 -13.54
N VAL A 170 -1.61 1.20 -12.20
CA VAL A 170 -0.68 0.42 -11.36
C VAL A 170 -0.87 -1.08 -11.50
N TRP A 171 -2.11 -1.55 -11.72
CA TRP A 171 -2.40 -2.94 -11.99
C TRP A 171 -1.76 -3.42 -13.29
N ASN A 172 -1.85 -2.65 -14.36
CA ASN A 172 -1.27 -3.03 -15.65
C ASN A 172 0.26 -2.92 -15.66
N LEU A 173 0.86 -1.99 -14.93
CA LEU A 173 2.31 -1.96 -14.69
C LEU A 173 2.78 -3.23 -13.97
N TRP A 174 2.05 -3.66 -12.93
CA TRP A 174 2.33 -4.91 -12.22
C TRP A 174 2.16 -6.15 -13.11
N ASN A 175 1.12 -6.18 -13.93
CA ASN A 175 0.91 -7.27 -14.90
C ASN A 175 2.01 -7.33 -15.96
N GLU A 176 2.49 -6.18 -16.43
CA GLU A 176 3.61 -6.13 -17.37
C GLU A 176 4.91 -6.66 -16.74
N ARG A 177 5.20 -6.24 -15.49
CA ARG A 177 6.32 -6.80 -14.73
C ARG A 177 6.20 -8.32 -14.59
N ASN A 178 5.02 -8.84 -14.26
CA ASN A 178 4.77 -10.27 -14.14
C ASN A 178 4.86 -10.99 -15.49
N ARG A 179 4.41 -10.39 -16.58
CA ARG A 179 4.54 -10.93 -17.94
C ARG A 179 6.02 -11.12 -18.31
N ARG A 180 6.85 -10.12 -18.01
CA ARG A 180 8.31 -10.22 -18.22
C ARG A 180 8.95 -11.29 -17.35
N THR A 181 8.52 -11.37 -16.08
CA THR A 181 9.06 -12.35 -15.13
C THR A 181 8.74 -13.79 -15.50
N PHE A 182 7.47 -14.07 -15.81
CA PHE A 182 6.98 -15.45 -15.93
C PHE A 182 6.81 -15.94 -17.36
N GLN A 183 6.69 -15.04 -18.32
CA GLN A 183 6.45 -15.40 -19.72
C GLN A 183 7.58 -14.96 -20.65
N GLY A 184 8.52 -14.15 -20.18
CA GLY A 184 9.60 -13.59 -20.99
C GLY A 184 9.12 -12.67 -22.11
N LYS A 185 7.87 -12.15 -22.04
CA LYS A 185 7.28 -11.28 -23.04
C LYS A 185 7.29 -9.84 -22.56
N GLU A 186 7.67 -8.93 -23.44
CA GLU A 186 7.69 -7.49 -23.17
C GLU A 186 6.65 -6.79 -24.04
N ALA A 187 5.92 -5.82 -23.45
CA ALA A 187 5.04 -4.93 -24.17
C ALA A 187 5.58 -3.49 -24.09
N GLU A 188 5.34 -2.74 -25.15
CA GLU A 188 5.66 -1.31 -25.20
C GLU A 188 4.66 -0.51 -24.33
N PRO A 189 5.04 0.67 -23.79
CA PRO A 189 4.18 1.51 -22.97
C PRO A 189 2.82 1.82 -23.59
N LEU A 190 2.78 2.02 -24.90
CA LEU A 190 1.54 2.28 -25.64
C LEU A 190 0.57 1.08 -25.59
N MET A 191 1.08 -0.15 -25.63
CA MET A 191 0.26 -1.34 -25.49
C MET A 191 -0.32 -1.44 -24.07
N VAL A 192 0.46 -1.07 -23.03
CA VAL A 192 -0.04 -1.03 -21.67
C VAL A 192 -1.16 0.00 -21.53
N LEU A 193 -1.05 1.18 -22.16
CA LEU A 193 -2.16 2.15 -22.19
C LEU A 193 -3.41 1.56 -22.86
N GLN A 194 -3.26 0.80 -23.94
CA GLN A 194 -4.42 0.16 -24.59
C GLN A 194 -5.11 -0.83 -23.66
N LEU A 195 -4.35 -1.67 -22.94
CA LEU A 195 -4.91 -2.59 -21.94
C LEU A 195 -5.66 -1.86 -20.83
N ILE A 196 -5.13 -0.73 -20.34
CA ILE A 196 -5.81 0.12 -19.36
C ILE A 196 -7.16 0.61 -19.91
N LYS A 197 -7.18 1.12 -21.15
CA LYS A 197 -8.40 1.60 -21.80
C LYS A 197 -9.43 0.49 -22.00
N GLU A 198 -8.98 -0.70 -22.40
CA GLU A 198 -9.84 -1.87 -22.60
C GLU A 198 -10.50 -2.31 -21.29
N GLU A 199 -9.73 -2.43 -20.18
CA GLU A 199 -10.27 -2.83 -18.88
C GLU A 199 -11.28 -1.80 -18.36
N ILE A 200 -10.98 -0.50 -18.47
CA ILE A 200 -11.91 0.58 -18.13
C ILE A 200 -13.17 0.49 -18.99
N GLY A 201 -13.02 0.30 -20.31
CA GLY A 201 -14.14 0.16 -21.24
C GLY A 201 -15.00 -1.08 -20.98
N LEU A 202 -14.40 -2.21 -20.61
CA LEU A 202 -15.12 -3.43 -20.22
C LEU A 202 -15.99 -3.17 -18.98
N ARG A 203 -15.42 -2.52 -17.98
CA ARG A 203 -16.16 -2.15 -16.78
C ARG A 203 -17.32 -1.20 -17.08
N LEU A 204 -17.08 -0.18 -17.91
CA LEU A 204 -18.12 0.77 -18.32
C LEU A 204 -19.32 0.05 -18.94
N ARG A 205 -19.06 -0.90 -19.83
CA ARG A 205 -20.11 -1.70 -20.47
C ARG A 205 -20.85 -2.60 -19.48
N ALA A 206 -20.14 -3.17 -18.51
CA ALA A 206 -20.72 -4.11 -17.55
C ALA A 206 -21.50 -3.45 -16.41
N CYS A 207 -21.05 -2.29 -15.91
CA CYS A 207 -21.56 -1.70 -14.67
C CYS A 207 -22.13 -0.29 -14.85
N GLY A 208 -22.05 0.33 -16.02
CA GLY A 208 -22.44 1.71 -16.27
C GLY A 208 -21.76 2.72 -15.34
N LYS A 209 -21.02 3.67 -15.92
CA LYS A 209 -20.17 4.71 -15.27
C LYS A 209 -18.75 4.21 -14.88
N PRO A 210 -17.74 5.06 -15.05
CA PRO A 210 -17.76 6.50 -15.33
C PRO A 210 -17.49 6.83 -16.80
N CYS A 211 -17.97 7.98 -17.28
CA CYS A 211 -17.43 8.58 -18.48
C CYS A 211 -15.98 9.03 -18.16
N VAL A 212 -15.02 8.37 -18.78
CA VAL A 212 -13.69 8.91 -18.99
C VAL A 212 -13.80 9.69 -20.28
N PRO A 213 -13.25 10.92 -20.38
CA PRO A 213 -13.34 11.74 -21.58
C PRO A 213 -12.76 11.05 -22.81
#